data_88d2d400e17d16d1276d5d21b1b2d64b
#
_entry.id   88d2d400e17d16d1276d5d21b1b2d64b
#
_cell.length_a   1.000
_cell.length_b   1.000
_cell.length_c   1.000
_cell.angle_alpha   90.00
_cell.angle_beta   90.00
_cell.angle_gamma   90.00
#
_symmetry.space_group_name_H-M   'P 1'
#
loop_
_entity.id
_entity.type
_entity.pdbx_description
1 polymer ?
#
loop_
_entity_poly.entity_id
_entity_poly.type
_entity_poly.pdbx_seq_one_letter_code
_entity_poly.pdbx_strand_id
1 'polypeptide(L)'
;MAYYTPRELDLKVMKGFLCFPFLFLLLVAGPAWGAPVPEVGFLEPEPGFSELGAVADPMDLPKLERAALLASGLRPEELDPYQSRLDRIIVEAGAAAEQGPDATAKAESVLTFLHKNVLRSYREDATTIDGILDTGLYNCVSSAVLYMLAVRGIGIDVAGVRTSDHAFCTVLVGGRSVDVETTNPYGFDPGGKKEFKDSFGRLTGYAYVAPGGYGDRRAIGERELVGLILSNRASVLELSGRFAEATRLGADYAALCPGADSRAFQVDRINNLVASLEARRDFDGAVAAARAASAALPGEARLSALARTAAYNQAVALSQAGDWDAAFQAAARLAAASPEDAASAALVAGSLSGLAQSYGRKGDFAGARGAIAERADRAGPAAVAEARSVVGEMELVGAANGLPLAEAVAAADRILADGEISPARYAQAIEAIYGKEASRIGAGGDWLAAAAIADRGIAKLGVARLGGTDGSGDGSLARLAQTLRRNFVADAHNRFARFYNSGDYSGAKAALTSALASMPGDPTLTRDLAAAEAALSN
;
A
#
# COMPACT_ATOMS: atom_id res chain seq x y z
N MET A 1 -10.47 0.22 13.74
CA MET A 1 -9.92 -0.03 12.39
C MET A 1 -9.29 1.27 11.90
N ALA A 2 -8.01 1.42 12.14
CA ALA A 2 -7.26 2.59 11.66
C ALA A 2 -6.62 2.18 10.33
N TYR A 3 -7.06 2.81 9.25
CA TYR A 3 -6.36 2.78 7.98
C TYR A 3 -5.00 3.43 8.19
N TYR A 4 -3.94 2.72 7.91
CA TYR A 4 -2.61 3.28 7.75
C TYR A 4 -2.65 4.07 6.44
N THR A 5 -2.99 5.35 6.53
CA THR A 5 -2.67 6.30 5.46
C THR A 5 -1.15 6.39 5.44
N PRO A 6 -0.50 6.37 4.25
CA PRO A 6 0.90 6.73 4.18
C PRO A 6 1.03 8.11 4.84
N ARG A 7 1.81 8.17 5.93
CA ARG A 7 2.22 9.45 6.49
C ARG A 7 2.73 10.28 5.33
N GLU A 8 2.28 11.51 5.26
CA GLU A 8 2.84 12.56 4.43
C GLU A 8 4.37 12.39 4.37
N LEU A 9 4.83 11.75 3.28
CA LEU A 9 6.20 11.88 2.88
C LEU A 9 6.40 13.38 2.70
N ASP A 10 7.31 13.92 3.49
CA ASP A 10 7.63 15.32 3.57
C ASP A 10 7.71 15.90 2.14
N LEU A 11 6.69 16.65 1.73
CA LEU A 11 6.58 17.29 0.42
C LEU A 11 7.78 18.23 0.12
N LYS A 12 8.65 18.44 1.10
CA LYS A 12 9.86 19.25 0.95
C LYS A 12 10.99 18.54 0.21
N VAL A 13 11.03 17.20 0.19
CA VAL A 13 12.06 16.45 -0.54
C VAL A 13 11.69 16.25 -2.02
N MET A 14 10.40 16.30 -2.36
CA MET A 14 9.91 16.16 -3.75
C MET A 14 9.94 17.45 -4.57
N LYS A 15 10.28 18.61 -3.99
CA LYS A 15 10.35 19.88 -4.73
C LYS A 15 11.59 20.03 -5.61
N GLY A 16 12.49 19.08 -5.61
CA GLY A 16 13.73 19.14 -6.40
C GLY A 16 13.67 18.51 -7.80
N PHE A 17 12.59 17.87 -8.23
CA PHE A 17 12.59 17.09 -9.47
C PHE A 17 11.32 17.17 -10.33
N LEU A 18 10.38 18.07 -10.05
CA LEU A 18 9.17 18.19 -10.85
C LEU A 18 8.74 19.65 -10.96
N CYS A 19 9.10 20.29 -12.04
CA CYS A 19 8.37 21.44 -12.56
C CYS A 19 7.12 20.99 -13.34
N PHE A 20 6.16 20.39 -12.63
CA PHE A 20 4.77 20.33 -13.07
C PHE A 20 3.85 20.26 -11.85
N PRO A 21 2.79 21.08 -11.80
CA PRO A 21 1.75 20.90 -10.81
C PRO A 21 1.01 19.60 -11.11
N PHE A 22 1.12 18.61 -10.23
CA PHE A 22 0.28 17.41 -10.28
C PHE A 22 -1.19 17.81 -10.09
N LEU A 23 -1.89 18.01 -11.20
CA LEU A 23 -3.34 17.99 -11.22
C LEU A 23 -3.76 16.51 -11.17
N PHE A 24 -4.22 16.05 -10.02
CA PHE A 24 -4.86 14.74 -9.87
C PHE A 24 -6.15 14.77 -10.71
N LEU A 25 -6.04 14.39 -11.96
CA LEU A 25 -7.21 14.05 -12.78
C LEU A 25 -7.48 12.57 -12.53
N LEU A 26 -8.52 12.26 -11.76
CA LEU A 26 -9.14 10.93 -11.70
C LEU A 26 -9.68 10.61 -13.10
N LEU A 27 -8.84 10.08 -13.96
CA LEU A 27 -9.28 9.39 -15.17
C LEU A 27 -9.72 7.99 -14.77
N VAL A 28 -11.03 7.78 -14.78
CA VAL A 28 -11.64 6.46 -14.80
C VAL A 28 -11.20 5.80 -16.12
N ALA A 29 -10.08 5.10 -16.09
CA ALA A 29 -9.67 4.22 -17.16
C ALA A 29 -10.46 2.91 -16.99
N GLY A 30 -11.23 2.53 -18.00
CA GLY A 30 -11.81 1.20 -18.14
C GLY A 30 -10.72 0.12 -18.16
N PRO A 31 -11.08 -1.18 -18.09
CA PRO A 31 -10.12 -2.26 -17.88
C PRO A 31 -9.17 -2.38 -19.08
N ALA A 32 -8.00 -1.78 -18.99
CA ALA A 32 -6.88 -2.16 -19.83
C ALA A 32 -6.32 -3.47 -19.26
N TRP A 33 -6.52 -4.55 -19.99
CA TRP A 33 -5.93 -5.86 -19.74
C TRP A 33 -4.42 -5.67 -19.62
N GLY A 34 -3.87 -6.05 -18.45
CA GLY A 34 -2.46 -5.86 -18.13
C GLY A 34 -1.56 -6.57 -19.14
N ALA A 35 -0.68 -5.81 -19.75
CA ALA A 35 0.49 -6.41 -20.38
C ALA A 35 1.28 -7.14 -19.27
N PRO A 36 1.78 -8.35 -19.53
CA PRO A 36 2.60 -9.07 -18.56
C PRO A 36 3.76 -8.18 -18.13
N VAL A 37 4.10 -8.23 -16.82
CA VAL A 37 5.31 -7.57 -16.33
C VAL A 37 6.47 -8.07 -17.18
N PRO A 38 7.26 -7.18 -17.82
CA PRO A 38 8.40 -7.64 -18.60
C PRO A 38 9.30 -8.50 -17.72
N GLU A 39 9.77 -9.62 -18.24
CA GLU A 39 10.87 -10.35 -17.63
C GLU A 39 11.98 -9.37 -17.22
N VAL A 40 12.81 -9.69 -16.23
CA VAL A 40 13.79 -8.86 -15.50
C VAL A 40 14.63 -7.87 -16.34
N GLY A 41 14.56 -7.95 -17.67
CA GLY A 41 15.26 -7.10 -18.65
C GLY A 41 15.04 -5.58 -18.54
N PHE A 42 14.06 -5.12 -17.76
CA PHE A 42 13.89 -3.67 -17.52
C PHE A 42 14.95 -3.08 -16.57
N LEU A 43 15.74 -3.91 -15.89
CA LEU A 43 16.84 -3.49 -15.00
C LEU A 43 18.20 -3.54 -15.66
N GLU A 44 18.29 -4.18 -16.83
CA GLU A 44 19.54 -4.31 -17.57
C GLU A 44 19.69 -3.15 -18.55
N PRO A 45 20.82 -2.41 -18.49
CA PRO A 45 21.08 -1.38 -19.48
C PRO A 45 21.38 -1.98 -20.85
N GLU A 46 21.11 -1.22 -21.91
CA GLU A 46 21.60 -1.57 -23.25
C GLU A 46 23.13 -1.67 -23.24
N PRO A 47 23.71 -2.70 -23.86
CA PRO A 47 25.16 -2.97 -23.81
C PRO A 47 26.01 -1.76 -24.20
N GLY A 48 25.59 -0.97 -25.18
CA GLY A 48 26.29 0.23 -25.62
C GLY A 48 26.48 1.28 -24.53
N PHE A 49 25.55 1.41 -23.57
CA PHE A 49 25.71 2.34 -22.45
C PHE A 49 26.73 1.85 -21.43
N SER A 50 26.78 0.55 -21.17
CA SER A 50 27.78 -0.04 -20.28
C SER A 50 29.19 0.10 -20.86
N GLU A 51 29.35 -0.10 -22.16
CA GLU A 51 30.63 0.09 -22.87
C GLU A 51 31.09 1.55 -22.79
N LEU A 52 30.20 2.50 -23.10
CA LEU A 52 30.50 3.93 -23.05
C LEU A 52 30.74 4.43 -21.61
N GLY A 53 30.00 3.89 -20.64
CA GLY A 53 30.18 4.21 -19.23
C GLY A 53 31.54 3.79 -18.66
N ALA A 54 32.14 2.74 -19.22
CA ALA A 54 33.48 2.26 -18.85
C ALA A 54 34.62 3.11 -19.44
N VAL A 55 34.33 3.99 -20.41
CA VAL A 55 35.35 4.89 -20.99
C VAL A 55 35.76 5.96 -19.97
N ALA A 56 37.03 6.27 -19.88
CA ALA A 56 37.53 7.34 -19.02
C ALA A 56 37.09 8.73 -19.50
N ASP A 57 36.91 9.67 -18.59
CA ASP A 57 36.65 11.07 -18.92
C ASP A 57 37.97 11.84 -19.10
N PRO A 58 38.03 12.85 -20.01
CA PRO A 58 36.98 13.18 -20.97
C PRO A 58 36.86 12.14 -22.12
N MET A 59 35.64 11.84 -22.51
CA MET A 59 35.36 10.97 -23.64
C MET A 59 35.82 11.64 -24.95
N ASP A 60 36.33 10.86 -25.92
CA ASP A 60 36.57 11.39 -27.26
C ASP A 60 35.28 11.79 -27.97
N LEU A 61 35.34 12.75 -28.90
CA LEU A 61 34.16 13.32 -29.53
C LEU A 61 33.31 12.26 -30.27
N PRO A 62 33.86 11.32 -31.07
CA PRO A 62 33.05 10.31 -31.74
C PRO A 62 32.27 9.40 -30.77
N LYS A 63 32.85 9.06 -29.62
CA LYS A 63 32.12 8.27 -28.60
C LYS A 63 31.05 9.11 -27.91
N LEU A 64 31.29 10.40 -27.67
CA LEU A 64 30.31 11.30 -27.09
C LEU A 64 29.10 11.52 -28.02
N GLU A 65 29.32 11.64 -29.34
CA GLU A 65 28.32 11.68 -30.38
C GLU A 65 27.48 10.38 -30.39
N ARG A 66 28.18 9.23 -30.37
CA ARG A 66 27.52 7.94 -30.27
C ARG A 66 26.66 7.81 -29.01
N ALA A 67 27.17 8.27 -27.86
CA ALA A 67 26.40 8.31 -26.61
C ALA A 67 25.13 9.17 -26.73
N ALA A 68 25.24 10.35 -27.36
CA ALA A 68 24.09 11.24 -27.56
C ALA A 68 23.03 10.63 -28.50
N LEU A 69 23.46 9.95 -29.56
CA LEU A 69 22.56 9.28 -30.50
C LEU A 69 21.87 8.04 -29.86
N LEU A 70 22.60 7.22 -29.11
CA LEU A 70 22.01 6.12 -28.33
C LEU A 70 21.04 6.66 -27.27
N ALA A 71 21.43 7.70 -26.53
CA ALA A 71 20.56 8.33 -25.55
C ALA A 71 19.28 8.90 -26.18
N SER A 72 19.34 9.30 -27.45
CA SER A 72 18.17 9.72 -28.25
C SER A 72 17.23 8.57 -28.61
N GLY A 73 17.70 7.31 -28.52
CA GLY A 73 16.89 6.11 -28.75
C GLY A 73 17.13 5.42 -30.08
N LEU A 74 18.15 5.80 -30.79
CA LEU A 74 18.58 5.10 -32.00
C LEU A 74 19.19 3.75 -31.64
N ARG A 75 18.88 2.74 -32.42
CA ARG A 75 19.47 1.40 -32.30
C ARG A 75 20.88 1.39 -32.88
N PRO A 76 21.76 0.47 -32.50
CA PRO A 76 23.13 0.41 -32.99
C PRO A 76 23.26 0.45 -34.51
N GLU A 77 22.34 -0.20 -35.21
CA GLU A 77 22.30 -0.26 -36.69
C GLU A 77 21.81 1.05 -37.35
N GLU A 78 21.23 1.96 -36.61
CA GLU A 78 20.76 3.25 -37.10
C GLU A 78 21.77 4.38 -36.87
N LEU A 79 22.85 4.14 -36.11
CA LEU A 79 23.76 5.19 -35.69
C LEU A 79 24.56 5.82 -36.83
N ASP A 80 25.14 5.03 -37.73
CA ASP A 80 26.10 5.53 -38.71
C ASP A 80 25.55 6.63 -39.65
N PRO A 81 24.30 6.54 -40.18
CA PRO A 81 23.72 7.62 -40.97
C PRO A 81 23.53 8.91 -40.15
N TYR A 82 23.10 8.79 -38.89
CA TYR A 82 22.88 9.95 -38.03
C TYR A 82 24.19 10.56 -37.54
N GLN A 83 25.18 9.73 -37.21
CA GLN A 83 26.53 10.21 -36.86
C GLN A 83 27.15 10.99 -38.01
N SER A 84 27.08 10.49 -39.25
CA SER A 84 27.58 11.22 -40.42
C SER A 84 26.89 12.58 -40.65
N ARG A 85 25.61 12.69 -40.28
CA ARG A 85 24.87 13.97 -40.35
C ARG A 85 25.33 14.91 -39.24
N LEU A 86 25.57 14.40 -38.03
CA LEU A 86 26.03 15.14 -36.88
C LEU A 86 27.46 15.64 -37.12
N ASP A 87 28.39 14.79 -37.60
CA ASP A 87 29.74 15.14 -38.00
C ASP A 87 29.75 16.31 -39.00
N ARG A 88 28.86 16.27 -40.01
CA ARG A 88 28.75 17.35 -40.98
C ARG A 88 28.35 18.69 -40.33
N ILE A 89 27.38 18.66 -39.43
CA ILE A 89 26.95 19.88 -38.70
C ILE A 89 28.12 20.42 -37.86
N ILE A 90 28.88 19.56 -37.20
CA ILE A 90 30.03 19.94 -36.39
C ILE A 90 31.11 20.57 -37.27
N VAL A 91 31.43 19.99 -38.41
CA VAL A 91 32.38 20.53 -39.37
C VAL A 91 31.96 21.89 -39.94
N GLU A 92 30.68 22.04 -40.34
CA GLU A 92 30.10 23.28 -40.85
C GLU A 92 30.09 24.40 -39.77
N ALA A 93 29.75 24.02 -38.52
CA ALA A 93 29.81 24.95 -37.38
C ALA A 93 31.26 25.41 -37.12
N GLY A 94 32.22 24.49 -37.23
CA GLY A 94 33.65 24.78 -37.15
C GLY A 94 34.11 25.77 -38.21
N ALA A 95 33.72 25.53 -39.47
CA ALA A 95 34.04 26.46 -40.57
C ALA A 95 33.43 27.88 -40.35
N ALA A 96 32.22 27.97 -39.83
CA ALA A 96 31.62 29.24 -39.46
C ALA A 96 32.37 29.93 -38.30
N ALA A 97 32.95 29.17 -37.38
CA ALA A 97 33.71 29.68 -36.24
C ALA A 97 35.11 30.15 -36.62
N GLU A 98 35.70 29.66 -37.72
CA GLU A 98 37.06 30.09 -38.14
C GLU A 98 37.22 31.60 -38.35
N GLN A 99 36.14 32.31 -38.67
CA GLN A 99 36.12 33.75 -38.86
C GLN A 99 36.17 34.54 -37.54
N GLY A 100 35.99 33.88 -36.40
CA GLY A 100 36.06 34.51 -35.07
C GLY A 100 37.51 34.84 -34.70
N PRO A 101 37.80 36.10 -34.24
CA PRO A 101 39.13 36.53 -33.91
C PRO A 101 39.73 35.84 -32.69
N ASP A 102 38.94 35.32 -31.80
CA ASP A 102 39.34 34.62 -30.57
C ASP A 102 38.38 33.50 -30.21
N ALA A 103 38.69 32.74 -29.18
CA ALA A 103 37.90 31.60 -28.74
C ALA A 103 36.47 32.00 -28.31
N THR A 104 36.28 33.21 -27.77
CA THR A 104 34.96 33.73 -27.37
C THR A 104 34.07 33.93 -28.61
N ALA A 105 34.58 34.65 -29.60
CA ALA A 105 33.88 34.90 -30.85
C ALA A 105 33.60 33.58 -31.64
N LYS A 106 34.53 32.62 -31.58
CA LYS A 106 34.34 31.28 -32.18
C LYS A 106 33.19 30.55 -31.54
N ALA A 107 33.14 30.48 -30.20
CA ALA A 107 32.07 29.81 -29.48
C ALA A 107 30.69 30.49 -29.69
N GLU A 108 30.63 31.83 -29.77
CA GLU A 108 29.41 32.57 -30.11
C GLU A 108 28.96 32.29 -31.58
N SER A 109 29.92 32.19 -32.50
CA SER A 109 29.65 31.85 -33.91
C SER A 109 29.05 30.48 -34.06
N VAL A 110 29.47 29.47 -33.26
CA VAL A 110 28.83 28.14 -33.24
C VAL A 110 27.36 28.26 -32.86
N LEU A 111 27.02 28.98 -31.79
CA LEU A 111 25.61 29.17 -31.37
C LEU A 111 24.79 29.81 -32.49
N THR A 112 25.33 30.87 -33.08
CA THR A 112 24.67 31.59 -34.17
C THR A 112 24.46 30.68 -35.38
N PHE A 113 25.46 29.89 -35.76
CA PHE A 113 25.36 28.91 -36.85
C PHE A 113 24.27 27.90 -36.60
N LEU A 114 24.23 27.33 -35.40
CA LEU A 114 23.21 26.30 -35.04
C LEU A 114 21.79 26.87 -35.15
N HIS A 115 21.55 28.07 -34.61
CA HIS A 115 20.23 28.70 -34.72
C HIS A 115 19.84 29.12 -36.13
N LYS A 116 20.81 29.44 -36.98
CA LYS A 116 20.56 29.83 -38.36
C LYS A 116 20.27 28.64 -39.27
N ASN A 117 20.91 27.49 -39.02
CA ASN A 117 20.96 26.41 -40.01
C ASN A 117 20.31 25.10 -39.50
N VAL A 118 20.22 24.87 -38.18
CA VAL A 118 19.83 23.58 -37.59
C VAL A 118 18.61 23.72 -36.65
N LEU A 119 18.69 24.60 -35.66
CA LEU A 119 17.67 24.76 -34.62
C LEU A 119 16.53 25.66 -35.11
N ARG A 120 15.35 25.09 -35.39
CA ARG A 120 14.23 25.80 -36.00
C ARG A 120 13.18 26.28 -35.01
N SER A 121 12.75 25.41 -34.08
CA SER A 121 11.69 25.76 -33.14
C SER A 121 11.87 25.03 -31.82
N TYR A 122 11.69 25.80 -30.73
CA TYR A 122 11.67 25.23 -29.38
C TYR A 122 10.39 24.44 -29.15
N ARG A 123 10.52 23.26 -28.59
CA ARG A 123 9.44 22.42 -28.13
C ARG A 123 9.86 21.58 -26.93
N GLU A 124 9.14 21.64 -25.83
CA GLU A 124 9.53 21.07 -24.55
C GLU A 124 9.85 19.58 -24.58
N ASP A 125 9.09 18.81 -25.38
CA ASP A 125 9.25 17.37 -25.55
C ASP A 125 10.33 16.96 -26.58
N ALA A 126 10.94 17.91 -27.30
CA ALA A 126 11.95 17.65 -28.33
C ALA A 126 13.35 17.48 -27.74
N THR A 127 13.56 16.43 -26.95
CA THR A 127 14.78 16.23 -26.16
C THR A 127 15.88 15.42 -26.86
N THR A 128 15.69 14.99 -28.10
CA THR A 128 16.57 14.03 -28.78
C THR A 128 17.38 14.66 -29.92
N ILE A 129 18.57 14.13 -30.18
CA ILE A 129 19.47 14.63 -31.24
C ILE A 129 18.95 14.24 -32.64
N ASP A 130 18.46 13.01 -32.82
CA ASP A 130 17.83 12.59 -34.07
C ASP A 130 16.63 13.47 -34.40
N GLY A 131 15.83 13.86 -33.42
CA GLY A 131 14.72 14.80 -33.59
C GLY A 131 15.19 16.17 -34.09
N ILE A 132 16.29 16.71 -33.58
CA ILE A 132 16.90 17.94 -34.14
C ILE A 132 17.33 17.70 -35.59
N LEU A 133 18.05 16.61 -35.86
CA LEU A 133 18.56 16.31 -37.18
C LEU A 133 17.45 16.18 -38.22
N ASP A 134 16.32 15.59 -37.86
CA ASP A 134 15.20 15.34 -38.77
C ASP A 134 14.26 16.53 -38.95
N THR A 135 14.01 17.27 -37.87
CA THR A 135 12.94 18.28 -37.85
C THR A 135 13.42 19.69 -37.51
N GLY A 136 14.57 19.82 -36.86
CA GLY A 136 15.05 21.06 -36.27
C GLY A 136 14.32 21.44 -34.97
N LEU A 137 13.46 20.56 -34.40
CA LEU A 137 12.83 20.78 -33.11
C LEU A 137 13.80 20.46 -31.98
N TYR A 138 13.82 21.29 -30.96
CA TYR A 138 14.77 21.19 -29.84
C TYR A 138 14.16 21.66 -28.52
N ASN A 139 14.76 21.22 -27.42
CA ASN A 139 14.56 21.80 -26.08
C ASN A 139 15.90 22.23 -25.45
N CYS A 140 15.88 22.59 -24.17
CA CYS A 140 17.08 23.02 -23.45
C CYS A 140 18.18 21.94 -23.42
N VAL A 141 17.81 20.66 -23.24
CA VAL A 141 18.78 19.55 -23.19
C VAL A 141 19.35 19.25 -24.56
N SER A 142 18.51 19.03 -25.56
CA SER A 142 19.00 18.63 -26.89
C SER A 142 19.81 19.74 -27.56
N SER A 143 19.43 21.04 -27.40
CA SER A 143 20.23 22.16 -27.88
C SER A 143 21.57 22.32 -27.15
N ALA A 144 21.58 22.08 -25.83
CA ALA A 144 22.83 22.13 -25.04
C ALA A 144 23.78 20.99 -25.44
N VAL A 145 23.30 19.78 -25.64
CA VAL A 145 24.13 18.64 -26.12
C VAL A 145 24.68 18.95 -27.51
N LEU A 146 23.83 19.40 -28.45
CA LEU A 146 24.31 19.71 -29.80
C LEU A 146 25.36 20.84 -29.81
N TYR A 147 25.13 21.91 -29.02
CA TYR A 147 26.10 23.01 -28.87
C TYR A 147 27.41 22.50 -28.26
N MET A 148 27.35 21.69 -27.21
CA MET A 148 28.52 21.08 -26.58
C MET A 148 29.33 20.27 -27.58
N LEU A 149 28.69 19.38 -28.38
CA LEU A 149 29.39 18.60 -29.39
C LEU A 149 30.08 19.48 -30.45
N ALA A 150 29.40 20.52 -30.94
CA ALA A 150 29.95 21.44 -31.93
C ALA A 150 31.14 22.27 -31.38
N VAL A 151 31.07 22.75 -30.16
CA VAL A 151 32.13 23.51 -29.50
C VAL A 151 33.34 22.63 -29.18
N ARG A 152 33.12 21.38 -28.79
CA ARG A 152 34.18 20.37 -28.64
C ARG A 152 34.86 20.07 -29.96
N GLY A 153 34.13 20.07 -31.05
CA GLY A 153 34.66 19.84 -32.41
C GLY A 153 35.67 20.92 -32.86
N ILE A 154 35.61 22.11 -32.27
CA ILE A 154 36.58 23.20 -32.52
C ILE A 154 37.63 23.35 -31.41
N GLY A 155 37.69 22.39 -30.46
CA GLY A 155 38.73 22.34 -29.43
C GLY A 155 38.53 23.35 -28.29
N ILE A 156 37.32 23.86 -28.03
CA ILE A 156 37.00 24.73 -26.91
C ILE A 156 36.41 23.90 -25.78
N ASP A 157 36.89 24.14 -24.54
CA ASP A 157 36.39 23.47 -23.35
C ASP A 157 34.98 23.96 -23.01
N VAL A 158 34.09 23.03 -22.80
CA VAL A 158 32.67 23.26 -22.50
C VAL A 158 32.19 22.30 -21.40
N ALA A 159 31.33 22.77 -20.54
CA ALA A 159 30.65 21.97 -19.53
C ALA A 159 29.16 22.21 -19.60
N GLY A 160 28.39 21.21 -19.20
CA GLY A 160 26.97 21.40 -18.96
C GLY A 160 26.71 22.14 -17.66
N VAL A 161 25.57 22.81 -17.59
CA VAL A 161 25.03 23.36 -16.35
C VAL A 161 23.61 22.83 -16.20
N ARG A 162 23.28 22.31 -15.04
CA ARG A 162 21.95 21.84 -14.67
C ARG A 162 21.40 22.63 -13.50
N THR A 163 20.11 22.95 -13.58
CA THR A 163 19.27 23.39 -12.47
C THR A 163 18.14 22.37 -12.26
N SER A 164 17.22 22.63 -11.34
CA SER A 164 16.04 21.76 -11.11
C SER A 164 15.15 21.58 -12.35
N ASP A 165 15.12 22.60 -13.23
CA ASP A 165 14.15 22.70 -14.32
C ASP A 165 14.77 23.07 -15.67
N HIS A 166 16.09 23.27 -15.73
CA HIS A 166 16.75 23.76 -16.93
C HIS A 166 18.15 23.20 -17.13
N ALA A 167 18.62 23.20 -18.38
CA ALA A 167 19.98 22.86 -18.75
C ALA A 167 20.52 23.82 -19.80
N PHE A 168 21.78 24.22 -19.67
CA PHE A 168 22.51 25.08 -20.60
C PHE A 168 24.00 24.77 -20.56
N CYS A 169 24.83 25.49 -21.28
CA CYS A 169 26.26 25.26 -21.30
C CYS A 169 27.06 26.41 -20.67
N THR A 170 28.29 26.08 -20.27
CA THR A 170 29.31 27.05 -19.90
C THR A 170 30.58 26.74 -20.69
N VAL A 171 31.13 27.71 -21.36
CA VAL A 171 32.41 27.59 -22.08
C VAL A 171 33.56 28.28 -21.31
N LEU A 172 34.74 27.67 -21.32
CA LEU A 172 35.94 28.25 -20.72
C LEU A 172 36.76 28.92 -21.81
N VAL A 173 36.71 30.26 -21.86
CA VAL A 173 37.36 31.06 -22.88
C VAL A 173 38.11 32.24 -22.26
N GLY A 174 39.37 32.45 -22.66
CA GLY A 174 40.20 33.52 -22.12
C GLY A 174 40.38 33.48 -20.59
N GLY A 175 40.35 32.29 -19.98
CA GLY A 175 40.43 32.08 -18.53
C GLY A 175 39.16 32.46 -17.77
N ARG A 176 38.06 32.72 -18.46
CA ARG A 176 36.73 33.02 -17.87
C ARG A 176 35.73 31.96 -18.24
N SER A 177 34.80 31.67 -17.33
CA SER A 177 33.63 30.86 -17.55
C SER A 177 32.50 31.74 -18.10
N VAL A 178 31.98 31.42 -19.28
CA VAL A 178 30.94 32.17 -19.97
C VAL A 178 29.71 31.27 -20.15
N ASP A 179 28.57 31.70 -19.66
CA ASP A 179 27.31 30.97 -19.81
C ASP A 179 26.76 31.10 -21.24
N VAL A 180 26.20 30.00 -21.71
CA VAL A 180 25.60 29.93 -23.04
C VAL A 180 24.21 29.29 -22.92
N GLU A 181 23.19 30.15 -23.02
CA GLU A 181 21.80 29.76 -23.09
C GLU A 181 21.46 29.26 -24.51
N THR A 182 21.55 27.96 -24.70
CA THR A 182 21.51 27.34 -26.03
C THR A 182 20.13 27.33 -26.68
N THR A 183 19.08 27.67 -25.96
CA THR A 183 17.71 27.76 -26.50
C THR A 183 17.45 29.04 -27.27
N ASN A 184 18.41 29.97 -27.27
CA ASN A 184 18.22 31.31 -27.85
C ASN A 184 19.42 31.73 -28.69
N PRO A 185 19.23 32.28 -29.90
CA PRO A 185 20.35 32.74 -30.77
C PRO A 185 21.20 33.86 -30.15
N TYR A 186 20.69 34.60 -29.19
CA TYR A 186 21.37 35.65 -28.45
C TYR A 186 21.89 35.19 -27.08
N GLY A 187 21.86 33.89 -26.84
CA GLY A 187 22.13 33.30 -25.52
C GLY A 187 23.58 33.15 -25.14
N PHE A 188 24.53 33.57 -25.97
CA PHE A 188 25.96 33.59 -25.60
C PHE A 188 26.21 34.79 -24.68
N ASP A 189 26.77 34.56 -23.48
CA ASP A 189 26.92 35.57 -22.42
C ASP A 189 25.65 36.41 -22.24
N PRO A 190 24.54 35.76 -21.88
CA PRO A 190 23.19 36.37 -21.98
C PRO A 190 23.04 37.58 -21.06
N GLY A 191 23.68 37.59 -19.90
CA GLY A 191 23.79 38.65 -18.90
C GLY A 191 22.80 39.79 -19.01
N GLY A 192 23.26 40.92 -19.57
CA GLY A 192 22.48 42.13 -19.76
C GLY A 192 21.86 42.31 -21.15
N LYS A 193 22.10 41.40 -22.11
CA LYS A 193 21.67 41.57 -23.52
C LYS A 193 20.15 41.75 -23.63
N LYS A 194 19.71 42.87 -24.20
CA LYS A 194 18.31 43.21 -24.35
C LYS A 194 17.60 42.24 -25.31
N GLU A 195 18.26 41.96 -26.43
CA GLU A 195 17.77 41.03 -27.46
C GLU A 195 17.47 39.62 -26.89
N PHE A 196 18.32 39.15 -25.98
CA PHE A 196 18.12 37.91 -25.26
C PHE A 196 16.87 37.99 -24.37
N LYS A 197 16.80 39.00 -23.51
CA LYS A 197 15.65 39.17 -22.58
C LYS A 197 14.31 39.32 -23.33
N ASP A 198 14.28 40.04 -24.41
CA ASP A 198 13.08 40.26 -25.22
C ASP A 198 12.62 39.00 -25.98
N SER A 199 13.55 38.06 -26.26
CA SER A 199 13.25 36.87 -27.08
C SER A 199 13.08 35.60 -26.25
N PHE A 200 13.74 35.48 -25.11
CA PHE A 200 13.75 34.23 -24.33
C PHE A 200 12.34 33.74 -23.96
N GLY A 201 11.56 34.58 -23.32
CA GLY A 201 10.18 34.24 -22.92
C GLY A 201 9.26 33.95 -24.10
N ARG A 202 9.47 34.59 -25.26
CA ARG A 202 8.69 34.33 -26.49
C ARG A 202 9.03 32.98 -27.11
N LEU A 203 10.29 32.52 -27.01
CA LEU A 203 10.75 31.27 -27.62
C LEU A 203 10.45 30.06 -26.73
N THR A 204 10.65 30.21 -25.43
CA THR A 204 10.57 29.09 -24.47
C THR A 204 9.28 29.04 -23.67
N GLY A 205 8.58 30.17 -23.54
CA GLY A 205 7.41 30.30 -22.63
C GLY A 205 7.80 30.52 -21.16
N TYR A 206 9.10 30.52 -20.82
CA TYR A 206 9.60 30.68 -19.45
C TYR A 206 10.18 32.06 -19.17
N ALA A 207 10.17 32.47 -17.90
CA ALA A 207 10.87 33.65 -17.46
C ALA A 207 12.38 33.35 -17.33
N TYR A 208 13.22 34.19 -17.93
CA TYR A 208 14.67 34.04 -17.75
C TYR A 208 15.07 34.39 -16.31
N VAL A 209 15.80 33.49 -15.69
CA VAL A 209 16.47 33.70 -14.42
C VAL A 209 17.96 33.90 -14.70
N ALA A 210 18.53 35.05 -14.27
CA ALA A 210 19.95 35.32 -14.46
C ALA A 210 20.80 34.25 -13.73
N PRO A 211 21.99 33.87 -14.24
CA PRO A 211 22.83 32.81 -13.69
C PRO A 211 23.06 32.86 -12.18
N GLY A 212 23.19 34.04 -11.59
CA GLY A 212 23.30 34.22 -10.15
C GLY A 212 22.01 34.05 -9.34
N GLY A 213 20.86 33.89 -10.00
CA GLY A 213 19.56 33.67 -9.38
C GLY A 213 19.19 32.20 -9.22
N TYR A 214 19.94 31.26 -9.81
CA TYR A 214 19.73 29.82 -9.64
C TYR A 214 20.44 29.33 -8.39
N GLY A 215 19.71 29.11 -7.30
CA GLY A 215 20.25 28.59 -6.04
C GLY A 215 20.72 27.14 -6.08
N ASP A 216 20.30 26.39 -7.10
CA ASP A 216 20.58 24.97 -7.34
C ASP A 216 21.45 24.70 -8.57
N ARG A 217 22.09 25.75 -9.10
CA ARG A 217 22.99 25.66 -10.24
C ARG A 217 24.16 24.72 -9.95
N ARG A 218 24.35 23.72 -10.83
CA ARG A 218 25.45 22.77 -10.74
C ARG A 218 26.10 22.58 -12.10
N ALA A 219 27.43 22.70 -12.15
CA ALA A 219 28.20 22.28 -13.31
C ALA A 219 28.18 20.74 -13.40
N ILE A 220 27.98 20.24 -14.60
CA ILE A 220 27.94 18.81 -14.93
C ILE A 220 28.89 18.52 -16.10
N GLY A 221 29.44 17.31 -16.10
CA GLY A 221 30.30 16.86 -17.20
C GLY A 221 29.53 16.65 -18.51
N GLU A 222 30.26 16.56 -19.61
CA GLU A 222 29.71 16.33 -20.96
C GLU A 222 28.84 15.05 -21.02
N ARG A 223 29.32 13.99 -20.40
CA ARG A 223 28.59 12.69 -20.30
C ARG A 223 27.28 12.83 -19.53
N GLU A 224 27.31 13.54 -18.41
CA GLU A 224 26.11 13.77 -17.62
C GLU A 224 25.09 14.64 -18.39
N LEU A 225 25.56 15.63 -19.17
CA LEU A 225 24.69 16.42 -20.03
C LEU A 225 23.99 15.55 -21.09
N VAL A 226 24.72 14.62 -21.71
CA VAL A 226 24.12 13.61 -22.61
C VAL A 226 23.10 12.74 -21.87
N GLY A 227 23.41 12.32 -20.65
CA GLY A 227 22.52 11.53 -19.80
C GLY A 227 21.18 12.22 -19.49
N LEU A 228 21.09 13.54 -19.54
CA LEU A 228 19.82 14.27 -19.39
C LEU A 228 18.83 13.97 -20.51
N ILE A 229 19.27 13.53 -21.70
CA ILE A 229 18.36 13.04 -22.75
C ILE A 229 17.59 11.81 -22.25
N LEU A 230 18.29 10.85 -21.61
CA LEU A 230 17.67 9.66 -21.04
C LEU A 230 16.68 10.02 -19.92
N SER A 231 17.07 10.97 -19.05
CA SER A 231 16.23 11.45 -17.98
C SER A 231 14.92 12.06 -18.49
N ASN A 232 14.99 12.94 -19.50
CA ASN A 232 13.81 13.56 -20.08
C ASN A 232 12.92 12.56 -20.81
N ARG A 233 13.50 11.64 -21.58
CA ARG A 233 12.75 10.56 -22.24
C ARG A 233 12.04 9.66 -21.24
N ALA A 234 12.70 9.32 -20.12
CA ALA A 234 12.07 8.55 -19.07
C ALA A 234 10.83 9.26 -18.49
N SER A 235 10.93 10.59 -18.27
CA SER A 235 9.80 11.39 -17.80
C SER A 235 8.63 11.38 -18.79
N VAL A 236 8.88 11.51 -20.09
CA VAL A 236 7.85 11.41 -21.14
C VAL A 236 7.18 10.04 -21.16
N LEU A 237 7.96 8.96 -21.00
CA LEU A 237 7.42 7.61 -20.91
C LEU A 237 6.53 7.41 -19.68
N GLU A 238 6.91 7.93 -18.52
CA GLU A 238 6.08 7.86 -17.31
C GLU A 238 4.77 8.63 -17.46
N LEU A 239 4.81 9.84 -18.05
CA LEU A 239 3.60 10.60 -18.35
C LEU A 239 2.64 9.83 -19.30
N SER A 240 3.20 8.95 -20.14
CA SER A 240 2.45 8.07 -21.04
C SER A 240 2.05 6.73 -20.40
N GLY A 241 2.36 6.50 -19.11
CA GLY A 241 2.09 5.26 -18.40
C GLY A 241 3.05 4.10 -18.72
N ARG A 242 4.15 4.36 -19.44
CA ARG A 242 5.13 3.36 -19.90
C ARG A 242 6.26 3.21 -18.89
N PHE A 243 5.90 2.90 -17.63
CA PHE A 243 6.84 2.89 -16.49
C PHE A 243 7.98 1.85 -16.63
N ALA A 244 7.72 0.68 -17.22
CA ALA A 244 8.77 -0.33 -17.42
C ALA A 244 9.87 0.16 -18.35
N GLU A 245 9.50 0.83 -19.44
CA GLU A 245 10.45 1.41 -20.38
C GLU A 245 11.21 2.60 -19.77
N ALA A 246 10.52 3.43 -18.97
CA ALA A 246 11.16 4.50 -18.21
C ALA A 246 12.20 3.95 -17.21
N THR A 247 11.90 2.81 -16.57
CA THR A 247 12.82 2.14 -15.66
C THR A 247 14.07 1.64 -16.36
N ARG A 248 13.94 1.12 -17.59
CA ARG A 248 15.09 0.74 -18.43
C ARG A 248 15.98 1.94 -18.75
N LEU A 249 15.41 3.08 -19.14
CA LEU A 249 16.20 4.31 -19.33
C LEU A 249 16.90 4.77 -18.06
N GLY A 250 16.36 4.47 -16.88
CA GLY A 250 17.04 4.68 -15.60
C GLY A 250 18.30 3.81 -15.46
N ALA A 251 18.23 2.54 -15.91
CA ALA A 251 19.38 1.66 -15.94
C ALA A 251 20.43 2.13 -16.97
N ASP A 252 20.01 2.55 -18.15
CA ASP A 252 20.86 3.12 -19.18
C ASP A 252 21.59 4.36 -18.69
N TYR A 253 20.89 5.26 -18.00
CA TYR A 253 21.50 6.46 -17.42
C TYR A 253 22.53 6.13 -16.34
N ALA A 254 22.23 5.18 -15.46
CA ALA A 254 23.17 4.75 -14.42
C ALA A 254 24.40 4.05 -15.00
N ALA A 255 24.25 3.36 -16.13
CA ALA A 255 25.34 2.72 -16.85
C ALA A 255 26.23 3.75 -17.58
N LEU A 256 25.62 4.71 -18.30
CA LEU A 256 26.34 5.76 -19.02
C LEU A 256 27.10 6.70 -18.06
N CYS A 257 26.46 7.09 -16.98
CA CYS A 257 26.95 8.08 -16.00
C CYS A 257 27.03 7.46 -14.60
N PRO A 258 28.01 6.57 -14.32
CA PRO A 258 28.12 5.95 -13.00
C PRO A 258 28.30 7.01 -11.90
N GLY A 259 27.33 7.09 -10.97
CA GLY A 259 27.36 8.06 -9.88
C GLY A 259 26.13 7.99 -8.97
N ALA A 260 26.16 8.77 -7.89
CA ALA A 260 25.08 8.78 -6.90
C ALA A 260 23.76 9.30 -7.50
N ASP A 261 23.81 10.34 -8.32
CA ASP A 261 22.61 10.98 -8.88
C ASP A 261 21.90 10.09 -9.90
N SER A 262 22.65 9.45 -10.81
CA SER A 262 22.08 8.51 -11.78
C SER A 262 21.57 7.25 -11.12
N ARG A 263 22.23 6.80 -10.07
CA ARG A 263 21.74 5.70 -9.23
C ARG A 263 20.44 6.07 -8.53
N ALA A 264 20.37 7.25 -7.92
CA ALA A 264 19.14 7.74 -7.30
C ALA A 264 18.01 7.85 -8.32
N PHE A 265 18.29 8.36 -9.53
CA PHE A 265 17.32 8.41 -10.62
C PHE A 265 16.80 7.02 -11.02
N GLN A 266 17.69 6.03 -11.15
CA GLN A 266 17.30 4.64 -11.43
C GLN A 266 16.36 4.08 -10.36
N VAL A 267 16.70 4.27 -9.09
CA VAL A 267 15.89 3.83 -7.95
C VAL A 267 14.50 4.48 -7.96
N ASP A 268 14.42 5.78 -8.30
CA ASP A 268 13.15 6.49 -8.41
C ASP A 268 12.26 5.93 -9.53
N ARG A 269 12.85 5.57 -10.70
CA ARG A 269 12.09 4.92 -11.79
C ARG A 269 11.54 3.56 -11.38
N ILE A 270 12.34 2.76 -10.66
CA ILE A 270 11.89 1.47 -10.09
C ILE A 270 10.72 1.69 -9.11
N ASN A 271 10.85 2.66 -8.22
CA ASN A 271 9.77 3.00 -7.28
C ASN A 271 8.47 3.38 -8.01
N ASN A 272 8.57 4.20 -9.07
CA ASN A 272 7.43 4.61 -9.86
C ASN A 272 6.78 3.44 -10.61
N LEU A 273 7.57 2.49 -11.12
CA LEU A 273 7.06 1.26 -11.71
C LEU A 273 6.26 0.45 -10.68
N VAL A 274 6.83 0.18 -9.50
CA VAL A 274 6.16 -0.57 -8.43
C VAL A 274 4.85 0.12 -8.02
N ALA A 275 4.88 1.43 -7.80
CA ALA A 275 3.69 2.21 -7.46
C ALA A 275 2.61 2.14 -8.56
N SER A 276 3.03 2.16 -9.84
CA SER A 276 2.09 2.03 -10.96
C SER A 276 1.43 0.66 -11.05
N LEU A 277 2.15 -0.41 -10.68
CA LEU A 277 1.62 -1.77 -10.61
C LEU A 277 0.61 -1.89 -9.47
N GLU A 278 0.94 -1.37 -8.28
CA GLU A 278 0.01 -1.33 -7.13
C GLU A 278 -1.27 -0.53 -7.44
N ALA A 279 -1.13 0.62 -8.09
CA ALA A 279 -2.28 1.44 -8.51
C ALA A 279 -3.23 0.69 -9.45
N ARG A 280 -2.71 -0.20 -10.29
CA ARG A 280 -3.49 -1.10 -11.15
C ARG A 280 -3.95 -2.38 -10.45
N ARG A 281 -3.66 -2.53 -9.15
CA ARG A 281 -3.91 -3.72 -8.32
C ARG A 281 -3.14 -4.97 -8.77
N ASP A 282 -2.06 -4.80 -9.49
CA ASP A 282 -1.12 -5.87 -9.84
C ASP A 282 -0.07 -6.01 -8.73
N PHE A 283 -0.51 -6.52 -7.58
CA PHE A 283 0.36 -6.65 -6.40
C PHE A 283 1.41 -7.74 -6.60
N ASP A 284 1.12 -8.78 -7.39
CA ASP A 284 2.10 -9.83 -7.70
C ASP A 284 3.24 -9.27 -8.55
N GLY A 285 2.90 -8.50 -9.58
CA GLY A 285 3.87 -7.79 -10.41
C GLY A 285 4.69 -6.78 -9.60
N ALA A 286 4.05 -6.03 -8.71
CA ALA A 286 4.74 -5.08 -7.83
C ALA A 286 5.79 -5.75 -6.93
N VAL A 287 5.44 -6.88 -6.30
CA VAL A 287 6.36 -7.67 -5.46
C VAL A 287 7.49 -8.26 -6.30
N ALA A 288 7.18 -8.81 -7.48
CA ALA A 288 8.18 -9.37 -8.38
C ALA A 288 9.19 -8.32 -8.83
N ALA A 289 8.72 -7.15 -9.30
CA ALA A 289 9.56 -6.04 -9.73
C ALA A 289 10.45 -5.51 -8.59
N ALA A 290 9.88 -5.28 -7.41
CA ALA A 290 10.62 -4.75 -6.27
C ALA A 290 11.70 -5.73 -5.76
N ARG A 291 11.41 -7.03 -5.74
CA ARG A 291 12.37 -8.07 -5.36
C ARG A 291 13.50 -8.21 -6.38
N ALA A 292 13.16 -8.22 -7.67
CA ALA A 292 14.14 -8.28 -8.75
C ALA A 292 15.10 -7.08 -8.66
N ALA A 293 14.56 -5.88 -8.44
CA ALA A 293 15.37 -4.67 -8.29
C ALA A 293 16.28 -4.73 -7.06
N SER A 294 15.77 -5.18 -5.91
CA SER A 294 16.56 -5.33 -4.68
C SER A 294 17.69 -6.37 -4.85
N ALA A 295 17.47 -7.41 -5.63
CA ALA A 295 18.47 -8.43 -5.94
C ALA A 295 19.52 -7.92 -6.95
N ALA A 296 19.10 -7.17 -7.98
CA ALA A 296 19.99 -6.62 -9.00
C ALA A 296 20.89 -5.49 -8.47
N LEU A 297 20.43 -4.76 -7.46
CA LEU A 297 21.15 -3.61 -6.88
C LEU A 297 21.38 -3.84 -5.37
N PRO A 298 22.23 -4.82 -5.01
CA PRO A 298 22.47 -5.16 -3.61
C PRO A 298 23.11 -3.98 -2.85
N GLY A 299 22.68 -3.77 -1.62
CA GLY A 299 23.14 -2.65 -0.78
C GLY A 299 22.30 -1.37 -0.93
N GLU A 300 21.37 -1.31 -1.87
CA GLU A 300 20.46 -0.18 -2.01
C GLU A 300 19.27 -0.33 -1.02
N ALA A 301 19.42 0.35 0.14
CA ALA A 301 18.45 0.22 1.24
C ALA A 301 17.02 0.61 0.85
N ARG A 302 16.86 1.58 -0.05
CA ARG A 302 15.54 2.02 -0.56
C ARG A 302 14.81 0.89 -1.29
N LEU A 303 15.52 0.07 -2.08
CA LEU A 303 14.92 -1.05 -2.81
C LEU A 303 14.55 -2.21 -1.89
N SER A 304 15.38 -2.48 -0.87
CA SER A 304 15.03 -3.47 0.15
C SER A 304 13.78 -3.06 0.95
N ALA A 305 13.64 -1.77 1.27
CA ALA A 305 12.44 -1.24 1.89
C ALA A 305 11.22 -1.33 0.95
N LEU A 306 11.39 -0.98 -0.32
CA LEU A 306 10.35 -1.07 -1.34
C LEU A 306 9.82 -2.49 -1.49
N ALA A 307 10.71 -3.50 -1.52
CA ALA A 307 10.33 -4.91 -1.63
C ALA A 307 9.51 -5.39 -0.41
N ARG A 308 9.86 -4.91 0.79
CA ARG A 308 9.05 -5.20 2.00
C ARG A 308 7.68 -4.53 1.93
N THR A 309 7.62 -3.26 1.54
CA THR A 309 6.37 -2.51 1.41
C THR A 309 5.44 -3.16 0.38
N ALA A 310 5.95 -3.53 -0.80
CA ALA A 310 5.16 -4.21 -1.82
C ALA A 310 4.60 -5.56 -1.33
N ALA A 311 5.42 -6.36 -0.63
CA ALA A 311 4.97 -7.63 -0.03
C ALA A 311 3.91 -7.42 1.06
N TYR A 312 4.03 -6.37 1.87
CA TYR A 312 3.03 -5.98 2.86
C TYR A 312 1.70 -5.61 2.17
N ASN A 313 1.75 -4.75 1.16
CA ASN A 313 0.57 -4.31 0.40
C ASN A 313 -0.13 -5.48 -0.30
N GLN A 314 0.63 -6.46 -0.83
CA GLN A 314 0.09 -7.70 -1.39
C GLN A 314 -0.71 -8.48 -0.33
N ALA A 315 -0.14 -8.72 0.86
CA ALA A 315 -0.81 -9.46 1.92
C ALA A 315 -2.10 -8.76 2.38
N VAL A 316 -2.07 -7.42 2.50
CA VAL A 316 -3.25 -6.61 2.82
C VAL A 316 -4.32 -6.72 1.74
N ALA A 317 -3.94 -6.62 0.47
CA ALA A 317 -4.87 -6.70 -0.66
C ALA A 317 -5.56 -8.07 -0.74
N LEU A 318 -4.82 -9.16 -0.53
CA LEU A 318 -5.35 -10.52 -0.45
C LEU A 318 -6.33 -10.69 0.71
N SER A 319 -6.00 -10.13 1.89
CA SER A 319 -6.90 -10.12 3.06
C SER A 319 -8.21 -9.37 2.76
N GLN A 320 -8.13 -8.22 2.09
CA GLN A 320 -9.30 -7.43 1.68
C GLN A 320 -10.16 -8.16 0.64
N ALA A 321 -9.54 -8.96 -0.22
CA ALA A 321 -10.24 -9.80 -1.19
C ALA A 321 -10.90 -11.03 -0.55
N GLY A 322 -10.58 -11.35 0.71
CA GLY A 322 -11.05 -12.54 1.41
C GLY A 322 -10.29 -13.80 1.04
N ASP A 323 -9.20 -13.69 0.31
CA ASP A 323 -8.29 -14.80 0.01
C ASP A 323 -7.32 -15.00 1.19
N TRP A 324 -7.89 -15.52 2.28
CA TRP A 324 -7.20 -15.61 3.56
C TRP A 324 -6.01 -16.58 3.55
N ASP A 325 -6.06 -17.63 2.72
CA ASP A 325 -4.92 -18.55 2.61
C ASP A 325 -3.74 -17.89 1.90
N ALA A 326 -3.96 -17.27 0.75
CA ALA A 326 -2.91 -16.53 0.04
C ALA A 326 -2.38 -15.36 0.89
N ALA A 327 -3.27 -14.65 1.62
CA ALA A 327 -2.89 -13.60 2.55
C ALA A 327 -1.96 -14.11 3.65
N PHE A 328 -2.30 -15.26 4.27
CA PHE A 328 -1.45 -15.89 5.27
C PHE A 328 -0.08 -16.28 4.70
N GLN A 329 -0.06 -16.89 3.50
CA GLN A 329 1.19 -17.29 2.84
C GLN A 329 2.10 -16.07 2.58
N ALA A 330 1.53 -14.96 2.11
CA ALA A 330 2.27 -13.72 1.86
C ALA A 330 2.79 -13.10 3.17
N ALA A 331 1.94 -13.00 4.19
CA ALA A 331 2.29 -12.47 5.51
C ALA A 331 3.37 -13.31 6.21
N ALA A 332 3.26 -14.64 6.16
CA ALA A 332 4.25 -15.55 6.77
C ALA A 332 5.63 -15.44 6.10
N ARG A 333 5.67 -15.28 4.76
CA ARG A 333 6.95 -15.02 4.06
C ARG A 333 7.56 -13.69 4.47
N LEU A 334 6.74 -12.66 4.66
CA LEU A 334 7.20 -11.34 5.09
C LEU A 334 7.74 -11.38 6.52
N ALA A 335 7.01 -12.02 7.45
CA ALA A 335 7.43 -12.19 8.84
C ALA A 335 8.73 -13.01 8.97
N ALA A 336 8.89 -14.06 8.15
CA ALA A 336 10.13 -14.85 8.12
C ALA A 336 11.34 -14.03 7.65
N ALA A 337 11.14 -13.08 6.72
CA ALA A 337 12.18 -12.18 6.24
C ALA A 337 12.51 -11.05 7.23
N SER A 338 11.59 -10.72 8.14
CA SER A 338 11.72 -9.63 9.12
C SER A 338 11.06 -10.02 10.45
N PRO A 339 11.66 -10.91 11.24
CA PRO A 339 11.03 -11.47 12.44
C PRO A 339 10.70 -10.45 13.53
N GLU A 340 11.43 -9.33 13.57
CA GLU A 340 11.23 -8.24 14.54
C GLU A 340 10.12 -7.26 14.15
N ASP A 341 9.54 -7.41 12.95
CA ASP A 341 8.52 -6.49 12.46
C ASP A 341 7.12 -6.86 12.99
N ALA A 342 6.66 -6.09 13.97
CA ALA A 342 5.33 -6.26 14.57
C ALA A 342 4.18 -6.15 13.55
N ALA A 343 4.34 -5.36 12.48
CA ALA A 343 3.30 -5.22 11.46
C ALA A 343 3.14 -6.51 10.65
N SER A 344 4.24 -7.17 10.30
CA SER A 344 4.23 -8.49 9.64
C SER A 344 3.60 -9.57 10.53
N ALA A 345 3.93 -9.56 11.83
CA ALA A 345 3.34 -10.49 12.80
C ALA A 345 1.82 -10.27 12.93
N ALA A 346 1.37 -9.02 12.96
CA ALA A 346 -0.05 -8.69 13.00
C ALA A 346 -0.80 -9.15 11.73
N LEU A 347 -0.17 -9.05 10.54
CA LEU A 347 -0.75 -9.58 9.30
C LEU A 347 -0.89 -11.10 9.33
N VAL A 348 0.09 -11.83 9.89
CA VAL A 348 0.01 -13.29 10.07
C VAL A 348 -1.17 -13.63 10.97
N ALA A 349 -1.30 -12.99 12.13
CA ALA A 349 -2.38 -13.24 13.07
C ALA A 349 -3.75 -12.90 12.46
N GLY A 350 -3.87 -11.74 11.83
CA GLY A 350 -5.12 -11.30 11.17
C GLY A 350 -5.54 -12.21 10.03
N SER A 351 -4.60 -12.65 9.19
CA SER A 351 -4.88 -13.57 8.08
C SER A 351 -5.29 -14.95 8.56
N LEU A 352 -4.64 -15.48 9.60
CA LEU A 352 -5.00 -16.77 10.20
C LEU A 352 -6.38 -16.71 10.85
N SER A 353 -6.68 -15.63 11.57
CA SER A 353 -8.00 -15.39 12.18
C SER A 353 -9.09 -15.23 11.11
N GLY A 354 -8.80 -14.53 10.01
CA GLY A 354 -9.70 -14.40 8.87
C GLY A 354 -9.98 -15.73 8.19
N LEU A 355 -8.96 -16.57 8.01
CA LEU A 355 -9.10 -17.94 7.49
C LEU A 355 -9.99 -18.77 8.41
N ALA A 356 -9.73 -18.76 9.72
CA ALA A 356 -10.54 -19.45 10.72
C ALA A 356 -12.01 -19.00 10.68
N GLN A 357 -12.26 -17.70 10.60
CA GLN A 357 -13.62 -17.15 10.45
C GLN A 357 -14.30 -17.62 9.16
N SER A 358 -13.56 -17.78 8.07
CA SER A 358 -14.13 -18.24 6.80
C SER A 358 -14.70 -19.65 6.89
N TYR A 359 -14.06 -20.54 7.64
CA TYR A 359 -14.56 -21.87 7.99
C TYR A 359 -15.73 -21.78 8.98
N GLY A 360 -15.58 -20.99 10.04
CA GLY A 360 -16.61 -20.83 11.09
C GLY A 360 -17.94 -20.32 10.56
N ARG A 361 -17.94 -19.41 9.57
CA ARG A 361 -19.17 -18.94 8.90
C ARG A 361 -19.92 -20.05 8.16
N LYS A 362 -19.23 -21.11 7.76
CA LYS A 362 -19.82 -22.32 7.13
C LYS A 362 -20.23 -23.37 8.17
N GLY A 363 -19.98 -23.12 9.46
CA GLY A 363 -20.19 -24.08 10.54
C GLY A 363 -19.12 -25.18 10.63
N ASP A 364 -18.05 -25.08 9.83
CA ASP A 364 -16.96 -26.07 9.81
C ASP A 364 -15.86 -25.70 10.83
N PHE A 365 -16.16 -25.85 12.10
CA PHE A 365 -15.24 -25.56 13.19
C PHE A 365 -14.07 -26.56 13.27
N ALA A 366 -14.29 -27.80 12.84
CA ALA A 366 -13.23 -28.80 12.78
C ALA A 366 -12.21 -28.46 11.68
N GLY A 367 -12.68 -28.08 10.49
CA GLY A 367 -11.86 -27.59 9.41
C GLY A 367 -11.10 -26.33 9.79
N ALA A 368 -11.72 -25.39 10.54
CA ALA A 368 -11.04 -24.21 11.07
C ALA A 368 -9.84 -24.57 11.95
N ARG A 369 -10.03 -25.50 12.90
CA ARG A 369 -8.94 -25.98 13.80
C ARG A 369 -7.84 -26.71 13.02
N GLY A 370 -8.21 -27.52 12.03
CA GLY A 370 -7.27 -28.17 11.12
C GLY A 370 -6.40 -27.17 10.36
N ALA A 371 -7.03 -26.16 9.77
CA ALA A 371 -6.35 -25.10 9.02
C ALA A 371 -5.40 -24.28 9.91
N ILE A 372 -5.77 -24.03 11.18
CA ILE A 372 -4.90 -23.38 12.16
C ILE A 372 -3.69 -24.28 12.49
N ALA A 373 -3.92 -25.58 12.74
CA ALA A 373 -2.88 -26.53 13.11
C ALA A 373 -1.83 -26.70 11.99
N GLU A 374 -2.25 -26.78 10.74
CA GLU A 374 -1.35 -26.87 9.57
C GLU A 374 -0.41 -25.65 9.42
N ARG A 375 -0.80 -24.51 9.99
CA ARG A 375 -0.07 -23.24 9.85
C ARG A 375 0.66 -22.82 11.13
N ALA A 376 0.53 -23.60 12.19
CA ALA A 376 0.99 -23.25 13.54
C ALA A 376 2.48 -22.89 13.61
N ASP A 377 3.35 -23.67 12.96
CA ASP A 377 4.80 -23.45 12.97
C ASP A 377 5.21 -22.09 12.37
N ARG A 378 4.45 -21.63 11.37
CA ARG A 378 4.73 -20.35 10.69
C ARG A 378 4.01 -19.16 11.32
N ALA A 379 2.90 -19.42 12.00
CA ALA A 379 2.09 -18.38 12.64
C ALA A 379 2.64 -17.94 14.00
N GLY A 380 3.24 -18.88 14.72
CA GLY A 380 3.67 -18.70 16.10
C GLY A 380 2.52 -18.83 17.11
N PRO A 381 2.86 -19.05 18.40
CA PRO A 381 1.89 -19.44 19.42
C PRO A 381 0.82 -18.37 19.70
N ALA A 382 1.17 -17.08 19.63
CA ALA A 382 0.23 -15.99 19.89
C ALA A 382 -0.87 -15.91 18.81
N ALA A 383 -0.49 -15.97 17.53
CA ALA A 383 -1.45 -15.93 16.41
C ALA A 383 -2.35 -17.19 16.40
N VAL A 384 -1.79 -18.36 16.75
CA VAL A 384 -2.55 -19.60 16.90
C VAL A 384 -3.59 -19.48 18.01
N ALA A 385 -3.19 -18.94 19.18
CA ALA A 385 -4.10 -18.76 20.32
C ALA A 385 -5.24 -17.79 19.96
N GLU A 386 -4.94 -16.68 19.30
CA GLU A 386 -5.92 -15.71 18.81
C GLU A 386 -6.92 -16.35 17.83
N ALA A 387 -6.43 -17.06 16.81
CA ALA A 387 -7.27 -17.72 15.83
C ALA A 387 -8.17 -18.80 16.45
N ARG A 388 -7.64 -19.59 17.40
CA ARG A 388 -8.43 -20.58 18.15
C ARG A 388 -9.51 -19.93 19.00
N SER A 389 -9.19 -18.79 19.63
CA SER A 389 -10.20 -18.04 20.39
C SER A 389 -11.34 -17.57 19.49
N VAL A 390 -11.04 -17.12 18.29
CA VAL A 390 -12.08 -16.76 17.29
C VAL A 390 -12.97 -17.94 16.94
N VAL A 391 -12.40 -19.14 16.72
CA VAL A 391 -13.17 -20.35 16.44
C VAL A 391 -14.06 -20.72 17.63
N GLY A 392 -13.50 -20.72 18.83
CA GLY A 392 -14.22 -21.04 20.06
C GLY A 392 -15.40 -20.11 20.30
N GLU A 393 -15.21 -18.80 20.12
CA GLU A 393 -16.29 -17.81 20.23
C GLU A 393 -17.42 -18.04 19.20
N MET A 394 -17.06 -18.30 17.94
CA MET A 394 -18.07 -18.53 16.89
C MET A 394 -18.87 -19.81 17.15
N GLU A 395 -18.20 -20.89 17.53
CA GLU A 395 -18.85 -22.16 17.84
C GLU A 395 -19.72 -22.05 19.08
N LEU A 396 -19.26 -21.37 20.13
CA LEU A 396 -19.99 -21.11 21.36
C LEU A 396 -21.31 -20.35 21.09
N VAL A 397 -21.24 -19.30 20.29
CA VAL A 397 -22.42 -18.52 19.88
C VAL A 397 -23.36 -19.37 19.05
N GLY A 398 -22.84 -20.16 18.13
CA GLY A 398 -23.65 -21.10 17.32
C GLY A 398 -24.36 -22.14 18.18
N ALA A 399 -23.63 -22.75 19.12
CA ALA A 399 -24.18 -23.76 20.05
C ALA A 399 -25.28 -23.18 20.97
N ALA A 400 -25.00 -21.99 21.57
CA ALA A 400 -25.97 -21.33 22.45
C ALA A 400 -27.28 -20.96 21.74
N ASN A 401 -27.23 -20.67 20.44
CA ASN A 401 -28.39 -20.26 19.67
C ASN A 401 -29.12 -21.41 18.99
N GLY A 402 -28.43 -22.47 18.58
CA GLY A 402 -28.95 -23.50 17.70
C GLY A 402 -29.13 -24.88 18.32
N LEU A 403 -28.37 -25.24 19.36
CA LEU A 403 -28.35 -26.58 19.92
C LEU A 403 -29.32 -26.74 21.11
N PRO A 404 -29.81 -27.98 21.36
CA PRO A 404 -30.49 -28.33 22.61
C PRO A 404 -29.60 -28.08 23.83
N LEU A 405 -30.20 -27.83 25.00
CA LEU A 405 -29.48 -27.45 26.24
C LEU A 405 -28.27 -28.34 26.55
N ALA A 406 -28.44 -29.66 26.52
CA ALA A 406 -27.36 -30.60 26.88
C ALA A 406 -26.19 -30.52 25.89
N GLU A 407 -26.46 -30.41 24.59
CA GLU A 407 -25.45 -30.30 23.54
C GLU A 407 -24.74 -28.95 23.58
N ALA A 408 -25.49 -27.86 23.81
CA ALA A 408 -24.92 -26.52 23.94
C ALA A 408 -23.97 -26.45 25.15
N VAL A 409 -24.33 -27.03 26.30
CA VAL A 409 -23.48 -27.10 27.49
C VAL A 409 -22.24 -27.96 27.23
N ALA A 410 -22.39 -29.12 26.59
CA ALA A 410 -21.26 -29.99 26.25
C ALA A 410 -20.29 -29.31 25.28
N ALA A 411 -20.77 -28.54 24.31
CA ALA A 411 -19.95 -27.74 23.43
C ALA A 411 -19.16 -26.67 24.20
N ALA A 412 -19.83 -25.94 25.10
CA ALA A 412 -19.17 -24.94 25.93
C ALA A 412 -18.07 -25.56 26.83
N ASP A 413 -18.35 -26.71 27.43
CA ASP A 413 -17.39 -27.46 28.28
C ASP A 413 -16.13 -27.83 27.47
N ARG A 414 -16.31 -28.35 26.26
CA ARG A 414 -15.20 -28.73 25.37
C ARG A 414 -14.38 -27.52 24.95
N ILE A 415 -15.03 -26.43 24.51
CA ILE A 415 -14.35 -25.21 24.06
C ILE A 415 -13.51 -24.58 25.20
N LEU A 416 -14.01 -24.63 26.45
CA LEU A 416 -13.25 -24.22 27.63
C LEU A 416 -12.07 -25.15 27.89
N ALA A 417 -12.25 -26.48 27.83
CA ALA A 417 -11.21 -27.47 28.07
C ALA A 417 -10.09 -27.37 27.03
N ASP A 418 -10.42 -27.02 25.78
CA ASP A 418 -9.48 -26.77 24.69
C ASP A 418 -8.74 -25.43 24.82
N GLY A 419 -9.08 -24.61 25.83
CA GLY A 419 -8.46 -23.30 26.08
C GLY A 419 -8.81 -22.24 25.06
N GLU A 420 -9.89 -22.41 24.30
CA GLU A 420 -10.30 -21.50 23.23
C GLU A 420 -11.13 -20.31 23.72
N ILE A 421 -11.66 -20.38 24.93
CA ILE A 421 -12.34 -19.26 25.61
C ILE A 421 -11.86 -19.12 27.06
N SER A 422 -12.02 -17.92 27.61
CA SER A 422 -11.73 -17.68 29.00
C SER A 422 -12.80 -18.26 29.93
N PRO A 423 -12.46 -18.59 31.19
CA PRO A 423 -13.43 -18.98 32.20
C PRO A 423 -14.57 -17.96 32.41
N ALA A 424 -14.25 -16.68 32.33
CA ALA A 424 -15.25 -15.62 32.43
C ALA A 424 -16.24 -15.66 31.25
N ARG A 425 -15.75 -15.88 30.05
CA ARG A 425 -16.59 -16.01 28.85
C ARG A 425 -17.43 -17.27 28.87
N TYR A 426 -16.88 -18.38 29.35
CA TYR A 426 -17.62 -19.60 29.61
C TYR A 426 -18.79 -19.36 30.57
N ALA A 427 -18.55 -18.68 31.72
CA ALA A 427 -19.61 -18.38 32.67
C ALA A 427 -20.74 -17.58 32.05
N GLN A 428 -20.44 -16.55 31.27
CA GLN A 428 -21.45 -15.78 30.53
C GLN A 428 -22.26 -16.64 29.55
N ALA A 429 -21.60 -17.57 28.84
CA ALA A 429 -22.26 -18.46 27.92
C ALA A 429 -23.19 -19.43 28.64
N ILE A 430 -22.77 -20.02 29.76
CA ILE A 430 -23.62 -20.92 30.58
C ILE A 430 -24.85 -20.16 31.11
N GLU A 431 -24.66 -18.92 31.60
CA GLU A 431 -25.79 -18.08 32.00
C GLU A 431 -26.80 -17.87 30.85
N ALA A 432 -26.29 -17.54 29.65
CA ALA A 432 -27.12 -17.32 28.48
C ALA A 432 -27.86 -18.61 28.03
N ILE A 433 -27.14 -19.75 27.96
CA ILE A 433 -27.69 -21.04 27.54
C ILE A 433 -28.80 -21.48 28.47
N TYR A 434 -28.57 -21.52 29.81
CA TYR A 434 -29.57 -21.90 30.79
C TYR A 434 -30.70 -20.88 30.90
N GLY A 435 -30.41 -19.59 30.83
CA GLY A 435 -31.39 -18.51 30.85
C GLY A 435 -32.36 -18.55 29.68
N LYS A 436 -31.86 -18.83 28.47
CA LYS A 436 -32.67 -19.01 27.26
C LYS A 436 -33.62 -20.17 27.42
N GLU A 437 -33.14 -21.33 27.87
CA GLU A 437 -33.98 -22.53 28.04
C GLU A 437 -35.02 -22.35 29.16
N ALA A 438 -34.61 -21.78 30.30
CA ALA A 438 -35.53 -21.46 31.39
C ALA A 438 -36.64 -20.49 30.91
N SER A 439 -36.28 -19.47 30.15
CA SER A 439 -37.26 -18.53 29.59
C SER A 439 -38.21 -19.19 28.61
N ARG A 440 -37.70 -20.07 27.76
CA ARG A 440 -38.52 -20.84 26.80
C ARG A 440 -39.56 -21.72 27.49
N ILE A 441 -39.16 -22.46 28.53
CA ILE A 441 -40.05 -23.31 29.30
C ILE A 441 -41.06 -22.46 30.08
N GLY A 442 -40.62 -21.39 30.70
CA GLY A 442 -41.47 -20.45 31.43
C GLY A 442 -42.53 -19.79 30.55
N ALA A 443 -42.21 -19.45 29.30
CA ALA A 443 -43.16 -18.93 28.33
C ALA A 443 -44.31 -19.93 28.01
N GLY A 444 -44.08 -21.26 28.19
CA GLY A 444 -45.07 -22.29 28.11
C GLY A 444 -45.92 -22.47 29.38
N GLY A 445 -45.68 -21.68 30.45
CA GLY A 445 -46.42 -21.73 31.71
C GLY A 445 -45.90 -22.74 32.73
N ASP A 446 -44.87 -23.51 32.42
CA ASP A 446 -44.23 -24.42 33.37
C ASP A 446 -43.13 -23.71 34.18
N TRP A 447 -43.62 -22.86 35.12
CA TRP A 447 -42.75 -21.96 35.89
C TRP A 447 -41.75 -22.69 36.79
N LEU A 448 -42.13 -23.83 37.38
CA LEU A 448 -41.23 -24.56 38.28
C LEU A 448 -40.18 -25.37 37.53
N ALA A 449 -40.55 -26.00 36.42
CA ALA A 449 -39.57 -26.64 35.56
C ALA A 449 -38.58 -25.59 35.01
N ALA A 450 -39.06 -24.43 34.62
CA ALA A 450 -38.22 -23.31 34.19
C ALA A 450 -37.25 -22.85 35.30
N ALA A 451 -37.74 -22.71 36.54
CA ALA A 451 -36.87 -22.35 37.69
C ALA A 451 -35.81 -23.42 37.97
N ALA A 452 -36.16 -24.71 37.85
CA ALA A 452 -35.22 -25.81 38.01
C ALA A 452 -34.11 -25.82 36.95
N ILE A 453 -34.43 -25.37 35.72
CA ILE A 453 -33.40 -25.16 34.69
C ILE A 453 -32.41 -24.06 35.10
N ALA A 454 -32.91 -22.92 35.58
CA ALA A 454 -32.06 -21.83 36.07
C ALA A 454 -31.17 -22.27 37.26
N ASP A 455 -31.74 -23.04 38.21
CA ASP A 455 -30.98 -23.59 39.35
C ASP A 455 -29.86 -24.53 38.92
N ARG A 456 -30.09 -25.38 37.90
CA ARG A 456 -29.01 -26.21 37.32
C ARG A 456 -27.87 -25.37 36.72
N GLY A 457 -28.24 -24.27 36.05
CA GLY A 457 -27.23 -23.31 35.55
C GLY A 457 -26.40 -22.68 36.68
N ILE A 458 -27.04 -22.29 37.78
CA ILE A 458 -26.37 -21.78 38.99
C ILE A 458 -25.42 -22.83 39.59
N ALA A 459 -25.86 -24.07 39.71
CA ALA A 459 -25.04 -25.18 40.21
C ALA A 459 -23.83 -25.45 39.30
N LYS A 460 -24.03 -25.46 37.99
CA LYS A 460 -22.95 -25.60 36.99
C LYS A 460 -21.91 -24.50 37.15
N LEU A 461 -22.32 -23.26 37.33
CA LEU A 461 -21.42 -22.12 37.57
C LEU A 461 -20.72 -22.20 38.93
N GLY A 462 -21.39 -22.70 39.97
CA GLY A 462 -20.79 -22.90 41.29
C GLY A 462 -19.64 -23.89 41.28
N VAL A 463 -19.76 -24.99 40.52
CA VAL A 463 -18.67 -25.97 40.32
C VAL A 463 -17.49 -25.33 39.54
N ALA A 464 -17.77 -24.53 38.53
CA ALA A 464 -16.73 -23.84 37.77
C ALA A 464 -15.97 -22.79 38.62
N ARG A 465 -16.63 -22.14 39.58
CA ARG A 465 -16.01 -21.17 40.50
C ARG A 465 -15.05 -21.78 41.52
N LEU A 466 -15.26 -23.02 41.92
CA LEU A 466 -14.34 -23.76 42.81
C LEU A 466 -12.98 -24.04 42.14
N GLY A 467 -12.87 -23.90 40.83
CA GLY A 467 -11.65 -24.00 40.04
C GLY A 467 -10.83 -22.72 39.92
N GLY A 468 -11.11 -21.65 40.67
CA GLY A 468 -10.20 -20.47 40.79
C GLY A 468 -10.53 -19.28 39.91
N THR A 469 -11.77 -19.03 39.54
CA THR A 469 -12.15 -17.81 38.78
C THR A 469 -12.96 -16.85 39.65
N ASP A 470 -12.53 -15.57 39.72
CA ASP A 470 -13.33 -14.42 40.17
C ASP A 470 -14.48 -14.15 39.20
N GLY A 471 -15.42 -15.08 39.14
CA GLY A 471 -16.57 -15.00 38.25
C GLY A 471 -17.55 -13.95 38.70
N SER A 472 -17.54 -12.79 38.12
CA SER A 472 -18.59 -11.78 38.17
C SER A 472 -19.80 -12.19 37.33
N GLY A 473 -20.37 -13.40 37.55
CA GLY A 473 -21.73 -13.68 37.13
C GLY A 473 -22.64 -12.72 37.90
N ASP A 474 -23.42 -11.89 37.23
CA ASP A 474 -24.25 -10.84 37.83
C ASP A 474 -25.45 -11.38 38.62
N GLY A 475 -25.53 -12.70 38.84
CA GLY A 475 -26.64 -13.37 39.46
C GLY A 475 -27.92 -13.37 38.61
N SER A 476 -27.79 -13.22 37.29
CA SER A 476 -28.94 -13.16 36.36
C SER A 476 -29.82 -14.39 36.44
N LEU A 477 -29.23 -15.59 36.49
CA LEU A 477 -29.97 -16.85 36.65
C LEU A 477 -30.68 -16.94 38.00
N ALA A 478 -30.07 -16.42 39.10
CA ALA A 478 -30.69 -16.41 40.40
C ALA A 478 -31.91 -15.48 40.43
N ARG A 479 -31.81 -14.30 39.86
CA ARG A 479 -32.96 -13.39 39.66
C ARG A 479 -34.05 -14.01 38.78
N LEU A 480 -33.67 -14.68 37.69
CA LEU A 480 -34.60 -15.38 36.82
C LEU A 480 -35.31 -16.49 37.57
N ALA A 481 -34.61 -17.38 38.26
CA ALA A 481 -35.22 -18.45 39.08
C ALA A 481 -36.21 -17.91 40.12
N GLN A 482 -35.85 -16.82 40.81
CA GLN A 482 -36.76 -16.18 41.75
C GLN A 482 -38.01 -15.61 41.07
N THR A 483 -37.85 -14.98 39.92
CA THR A 483 -38.97 -14.45 39.13
C THR A 483 -39.92 -15.56 38.67
N LEU A 484 -39.36 -16.67 38.18
CA LEU A 484 -40.14 -17.82 37.75
C LEU A 484 -40.95 -18.45 38.89
N ARG A 485 -40.36 -18.57 40.09
CA ARG A 485 -41.08 -19.01 41.30
C ARG A 485 -42.19 -18.05 41.68
N ARG A 486 -41.99 -16.72 41.62
CA ARG A 486 -43.05 -15.73 41.82
C ARG A 486 -44.18 -15.86 40.81
N ASN A 487 -43.85 -16.10 39.55
CA ASN A 487 -44.85 -16.31 38.50
C ASN A 487 -45.70 -17.58 38.77
N PHE A 488 -45.07 -18.65 39.29
CA PHE A 488 -45.83 -19.84 39.71
C PHE A 488 -46.82 -19.49 40.85
N VAL A 489 -46.38 -18.78 41.88
CA VAL A 489 -47.26 -18.37 42.96
C VAL A 489 -48.39 -17.47 42.48
N ALA A 490 -48.11 -16.53 41.59
CA ALA A 490 -49.10 -15.63 41.01
C ALA A 490 -50.13 -16.40 40.17
N ASP A 491 -49.68 -17.41 39.38
CA ASP A 491 -50.60 -18.24 38.61
C ASP A 491 -51.50 -19.13 39.50
N ALA A 492 -50.94 -19.71 40.56
CA ALA A 492 -51.69 -20.47 41.56
C ALA A 492 -52.72 -19.58 42.29
N HIS A 493 -52.32 -18.34 42.69
CA HIS A 493 -53.25 -17.36 43.26
C HIS A 493 -54.37 -16.98 42.27
N ASN A 494 -54.06 -16.75 41.01
CA ASN A 494 -55.07 -16.44 40.00
C ASN A 494 -56.04 -17.62 39.72
N ARG A 495 -55.60 -18.88 39.85
CA ARG A 495 -56.44 -20.06 39.77
C ARG A 495 -57.35 -20.13 41.03
N PHE A 496 -56.78 -19.95 42.22
CA PHE A 496 -57.54 -19.83 43.45
C PHE A 496 -58.64 -18.77 43.34
N ALA A 497 -58.29 -17.54 42.93
CA ALA A 497 -59.23 -16.44 42.83
C ALA A 497 -60.39 -16.75 41.86
N ARG A 498 -60.15 -17.44 40.75
CA ARG A 498 -61.19 -17.88 39.83
C ARG A 498 -62.17 -18.87 40.48
N PHE A 499 -61.66 -19.90 41.17
CA PHE A 499 -62.49 -20.88 41.86
C PHE A 499 -63.27 -20.25 43.04
N TYR A 500 -62.58 -19.46 43.81
CA TYR A 500 -63.12 -18.74 44.99
C TYR A 500 -64.27 -17.81 44.59
N ASN A 501 -64.09 -17.01 43.56
CA ASN A 501 -65.05 -16.03 43.07
C ASN A 501 -66.29 -16.72 42.39
N SER A 502 -66.13 -17.95 41.89
CA SER A 502 -67.24 -18.73 41.36
C SER A 502 -68.00 -19.54 42.41
N GLY A 503 -67.57 -19.46 43.69
CA GLY A 503 -68.20 -20.24 44.79
C GLY A 503 -67.72 -21.70 44.90
N ASP A 504 -66.75 -22.10 44.04
CA ASP A 504 -66.12 -23.45 44.08
C ASP A 504 -64.95 -23.45 45.09
N TYR A 505 -65.30 -23.42 46.37
CA TYR A 505 -64.29 -23.41 47.44
C TYR A 505 -63.52 -24.73 47.54
N SER A 506 -64.13 -25.85 47.13
CA SER A 506 -63.46 -27.15 47.06
C SER A 506 -62.37 -27.17 45.99
N GLY A 507 -62.67 -26.69 44.78
CA GLY A 507 -61.75 -26.54 43.70
C GLY A 507 -60.64 -25.56 44.09
N ALA A 508 -60.94 -24.44 44.79
CA ALA A 508 -60.00 -23.49 45.30
C ALA A 508 -58.97 -24.14 46.26
N LYS A 509 -59.45 -24.92 47.24
CA LYS A 509 -58.65 -25.68 48.20
C LYS A 509 -57.75 -26.71 47.50
N ALA A 510 -58.31 -27.50 46.58
CA ALA A 510 -57.56 -28.52 45.84
C ALA A 510 -56.40 -27.89 45.01
N ALA A 511 -56.66 -26.78 44.34
CA ALA A 511 -55.67 -26.08 43.54
C ALA A 511 -54.53 -25.58 44.42
N LEU A 512 -54.83 -25.02 45.58
CA LEU A 512 -53.80 -24.48 46.53
C LEU A 512 -53.02 -25.60 47.23
N THR A 513 -53.70 -26.70 47.60
CA THR A 513 -53.01 -27.87 48.17
C THR A 513 -52.01 -28.44 47.18
N SER A 514 -52.33 -28.54 45.92
CA SER A 514 -51.43 -28.95 44.84
C SER A 514 -50.24 -27.96 44.68
N ALA A 515 -50.52 -26.65 44.70
CA ALA A 515 -49.47 -25.65 44.59
C ALA A 515 -48.52 -25.65 45.80
N LEU A 516 -49.03 -25.79 47.01
CA LEU A 516 -48.22 -25.90 48.25
C LEU A 516 -47.40 -27.19 48.31
N ALA A 517 -47.86 -28.29 47.71
CA ALA A 517 -47.02 -29.50 47.56
C ALA A 517 -45.76 -29.23 46.77
N SER A 518 -45.83 -28.31 45.79
CA SER A 518 -44.67 -27.91 44.96
C SER A 518 -43.84 -26.78 45.56
N MET A 519 -44.46 -25.89 46.35
CA MET A 519 -43.78 -24.79 47.09
C MET A 519 -44.27 -24.75 48.54
N PRO A 520 -43.75 -25.65 49.38
CA PRO A 520 -44.12 -25.71 50.79
C PRO A 520 -43.75 -24.42 51.53
N GLY A 521 -44.71 -23.91 52.35
CA GLY A 521 -44.48 -22.75 53.20
C GLY A 521 -44.53 -21.38 52.50
N ASP A 522 -44.95 -21.32 51.23
CA ASP A 522 -45.14 -20.02 50.59
C ASP A 522 -46.23 -19.22 51.28
N PRO A 523 -45.96 -17.99 51.75
CA PRO A 523 -46.88 -17.22 52.60
C PRO A 523 -48.18 -16.82 51.84
N THR A 524 -48.10 -16.57 50.54
CA THR A 524 -49.27 -16.21 49.72
C THR A 524 -50.20 -17.40 49.57
N LEU A 525 -49.67 -18.55 49.17
CA LEU A 525 -50.42 -19.77 48.99
C LEU A 525 -51.01 -20.30 50.29
N THR A 526 -50.26 -20.17 51.40
CA THR A 526 -50.73 -20.56 52.74
C THR A 526 -51.91 -19.69 53.22
N ARG A 527 -51.81 -18.38 53.04
CA ARG A 527 -52.91 -17.44 53.36
C ARG A 527 -54.16 -17.72 52.50
N ASP A 528 -53.97 -17.95 51.22
CA ASP A 528 -55.09 -18.22 50.31
C ASP A 528 -55.77 -19.57 50.61
N LEU A 529 -55.00 -20.59 51.03
CA LEU A 529 -55.53 -21.87 51.47
C LEU A 529 -56.40 -21.71 52.73
N ALA A 530 -55.93 -20.94 53.72
CA ALA A 530 -56.69 -20.65 54.91
C ALA A 530 -58.03 -19.93 54.60
N ALA A 531 -58.02 -19.01 53.61
CA ALA A 531 -59.24 -18.35 53.13
C ALA A 531 -60.23 -19.35 52.49
N ALA A 532 -59.74 -20.30 51.66
CA ALA A 532 -60.57 -21.34 51.03
C ALA A 532 -61.16 -22.30 52.08
N GLU A 533 -60.36 -22.67 53.07
CA GLU A 533 -60.80 -23.52 54.17
C GLU A 533 -61.85 -22.83 55.06
N ALA A 534 -61.69 -21.58 55.37
CA ALA A 534 -62.72 -20.82 56.10
C ALA A 534 -64.01 -20.69 55.33
N ALA A 535 -64.00 -20.51 54.00
CA ALA A 535 -65.19 -20.44 53.17
C ALA A 535 -65.88 -21.78 53.02
N LEU A 536 -65.21 -22.93 53.12
CA LEU A 536 -65.80 -24.26 53.17
C LEU A 536 -66.44 -24.62 54.48
N SER A 537 -66.02 -23.93 55.58
CA SER A 537 -66.55 -24.22 56.93
C SER A 537 -67.74 -23.35 57.29
N ASN A 538 -68.03 -22.34 56.48
CA ASN A 538 -69.24 -21.49 56.59
C ASN A 538 -70.34 -21.96 55.66
#